data_44b452b59d37d5b1674337c0de88c814
#
_entry.id   44b452b59d37d5b1674337c0de88c814
#
_cell.length_a   1.000
_cell.length_b   1.000
_cell.length_c   1.000
_cell.angle_alpha   90.00
_cell.angle_beta   90.00
_cell.angle_gamma   90.00
#
_symmetry.space_group_name_H-M   'P 1'
#
loop_
_entity.id
_entity.type
_entity.pdbx_description
1 polymer ?
#
loop_
_entity_poly.entity_id
_entity_poly.type
_entity_poly.pdbx_seq_one_letter_code
_entity_poly.pdbx_strand_id
1 'polypeptide(L)'
;CVLALTRTLDGWYNKVTKPATEENPMNAQKLQMLKSKAKAIRLGVLEGTHAAKSGHPGGSLSISDLLAYLYFDHMNVDPANPKNPDRDRLVLSKGHCAPALYAALAERGFFDKALLSTLRQHDSILQGHPDMKHIPGVDMSTGSLGMGFSAACGMALAAKLDGKDYRTYAIVGDGESEEGQIWEACMFAAHYALDNLCLILDSNGLQIDGPVAEVIGPAPFEAKLEAFGFFVQTIDGHDFEQIEDALEKAKAVKGAPSAIVMNTVKGKGVSFMENQVKWHGSAPNDEQYEAAVAEILAKED
;
A
#
# COMPACT_ATOMS: atom_id res chain seq x y z
N CYS A 1 -14.58 -14.52 28.57
CA CYS A 1 -15.31 -13.28 28.92
C CYS A 1 -15.92 -12.72 27.65
N VAL A 2 -17.21 -12.97 27.43
CA VAL A 2 -17.95 -12.48 26.25
C VAL A 2 -18.32 -11.05 26.56
N LEU A 3 -17.67 -10.08 25.95
CA LEU A 3 -18.12 -8.69 25.95
C LEU A 3 -19.43 -8.60 25.16
N ALA A 4 -20.54 -8.45 25.86
CA ALA A 4 -21.84 -8.20 25.28
C ALA A 4 -21.86 -6.79 24.66
N LEU A 5 -21.59 -6.69 23.35
CA LEU A 5 -21.80 -5.50 22.54
C LEU A 5 -23.21 -5.57 21.94
N THR A 6 -24.25 -5.28 22.73
CA THR A 6 -25.58 -4.96 22.18
C THR A 6 -25.54 -3.53 21.66
N ARG A 7 -25.31 -3.35 20.37
CA ARG A 7 -25.54 -2.07 19.69
C ARG A 7 -26.89 -2.12 19.00
N THR A 8 -27.75 -1.15 19.30
CA THR A 8 -29.03 -0.91 18.60
C THR A 8 -28.74 -0.35 17.21
N LEU A 9 -29.50 -0.77 16.19
CA LEU A 9 -29.33 -0.43 14.77
C LEU A 9 -29.34 1.10 14.48
N ASP A 10 -29.90 1.92 15.34
CA ASP A 10 -29.98 3.38 15.18
C ASP A 10 -28.66 4.13 15.45
N GLY A 11 -27.63 3.44 15.93
CA GLY A 11 -26.30 4.01 16.25
C GLY A 11 -25.26 3.94 15.14
N TRP A 12 -25.52 3.23 14.04
CA TRP A 12 -24.52 2.93 13.02
C TRP A 12 -24.24 4.09 12.05
N TYR A 13 -25.27 4.88 11.71
CA TYR A 13 -25.14 5.94 10.68
C TYR A 13 -24.72 7.32 11.21
N ASN A 14 -24.67 7.56 12.54
CA ASN A 14 -24.61 8.92 13.08
C ASN A 14 -23.35 9.28 13.89
N LYS A 15 -22.22 8.56 13.79
CA LYS A 15 -21.02 8.88 14.61
C LYS A 15 -19.67 8.86 13.88
N VAL A 16 -19.63 9.01 12.58
CA VAL A 16 -18.35 9.36 11.93
C VAL A 16 -18.18 10.87 12.04
N THR A 17 -17.51 11.33 13.09
CA THR A 17 -17.09 12.74 13.16
C THR A 17 -16.01 12.95 12.10
N LYS A 18 -16.35 13.70 11.05
CA LYS A 18 -15.37 14.12 10.05
C LYS A 18 -14.38 15.07 10.76
N PRO A 19 -13.08 14.75 10.74
CA PRO A 19 -12.09 15.66 11.30
C PRO A 19 -12.08 16.97 10.49
N ALA A 20 -12.09 18.12 11.18
CA ALA A 20 -11.77 19.39 10.56
C ALA A 20 -10.22 19.47 10.50
N THR A 21 -9.67 19.57 9.31
CA THR A 21 -8.25 19.86 9.12
C THR A 21 -8.09 21.28 8.63
N GLU A 22 -7.24 22.07 9.30
CA GLU A 22 -6.70 23.29 8.73
C GLU A 22 -5.68 22.87 7.66
N GLU A 23 -5.83 23.36 6.44
CA GLU A 23 -4.89 23.14 5.35
C GLU A 23 -3.57 23.83 5.71
N ASN A 24 -2.61 23.08 6.20
CA ASN A 24 -1.26 23.56 6.43
C ASN A 24 -0.37 22.92 5.34
N PRO A 25 0.16 23.68 4.37
CA PRO A 25 0.93 23.11 3.28
C PRO A 25 2.14 22.33 3.81
N MET A 26 2.47 21.22 3.16
CA MET A 26 3.61 20.39 3.52
C MET A 26 4.90 21.22 3.50
N ASN A 27 5.75 21.06 4.51
CA ASN A 27 7.06 21.70 4.53
C ASN A 27 7.87 21.30 3.28
N ALA A 28 8.44 22.30 2.58
CA ALA A 28 9.19 22.11 1.35
C ALA A 28 10.37 21.11 1.50
N GLN A 29 11.05 21.08 2.65
CA GLN A 29 12.14 20.12 2.92
C GLN A 29 11.60 18.69 3.04
N LYS A 30 10.44 18.52 3.69
CA LYS A 30 9.76 17.23 3.79
C LYS A 30 9.33 16.74 2.41
N LEU A 31 8.69 17.61 1.63
CA LEU A 31 8.27 17.28 0.27
C LEU A 31 9.46 16.83 -0.59
N GLN A 32 10.56 17.58 -0.56
CA GLN A 32 11.80 17.26 -1.28
C GLN A 32 12.36 15.88 -0.85
N MET A 33 12.41 15.63 0.44
CA MET A 33 12.88 14.34 0.99
C MET A 33 11.98 13.20 0.50
N LEU A 34 10.66 13.36 0.56
CA LEU A 34 9.71 12.32 0.14
C LEU A 34 9.80 12.03 -1.36
N LYS A 35 9.92 13.05 -2.20
CA LYS A 35 10.15 12.89 -3.65
C LYS A 35 11.44 12.14 -3.93
N SER A 36 12.54 12.48 -3.25
CA SER A 36 13.82 11.77 -3.37
C SER A 36 13.68 10.30 -2.95
N LYS A 37 12.92 9.99 -1.88
CA LYS A 37 12.66 8.62 -1.45
C LYS A 37 11.80 7.84 -2.44
N ALA A 38 10.75 8.44 -2.98
CA ALA A 38 9.93 7.82 -4.03
C ALA A 38 10.74 7.53 -5.30
N LYS A 39 11.63 8.45 -5.69
CA LYS A 39 12.59 8.26 -6.79
C LYS A 39 13.50 7.07 -6.53
N ALA A 40 14.09 6.97 -5.33
CA ALA A 40 14.95 5.85 -4.94
C ALA A 40 14.19 4.51 -4.94
N ILE A 41 12.93 4.49 -4.48
CA ILE A 41 12.07 3.29 -4.52
C ILE A 41 11.83 2.86 -5.97
N ARG A 42 11.50 3.79 -6.88
CA ARG A 42 11.31 3.48 -8.31
C ARG A 42 12.57 2.89 -8.94
N LEU A 43 13.74 3.45 -8.64
CA LEU A 43 15.02 2.91 -9.12
C LEU A 43 15.25 1.48 -8.59
N GLY A 44 14.97 1.23 -7.32
CA GLY A 44 15.06 -0.11 -6.74
C GLY A 44 14.08 -1.13 -7.35
N VAL A 45 12.87 -0.69 -7.73
CA VAL A 45 11.90 -1.53 -8.47
C VAL A 45 12.47 -1.94 -9.82
N LEU A 46 13.04 -0.99 -10.57
CA LEU A 46 13.64 -1.25 -11.88
C LEU A 46 14.86 -2.16 -11.76
N GLU A 47 15.77 -1.89 -10.82
CA GLU A 47 16.94 -2.72 -10.55
C GLU A 47 16.57 -4.17 -10.26
N GLY A 48 15.68 -4.39 -9.29
CA GLY A 48 15.28 -5.74 -8.89
C GLY A 48 14.60 -6.52 -10.01
N THR A 49 13.62 -5.89 -10.70
CA THR A 49 12.89 -6.56 -11.78
C THR A 49 13.75 -6.82 -13.01
N HIS A 50 14.66 -5.90 -13.35
CA HIS A 50 15.61 -6.07 -14.42
C HIS A 50 16.62 -7.20 -14.11
N ALA A 51 17.24 -7.20 -12.94
CA ALA A 51 18.20 -8.23 -12.54
C ALA A 51 17.57 -9.62 -12.49
N ALA A 52 16.33 -9.72 -12.03
CA ALA A 52 15.57 -10.96 -11.99
C ALA A 52 15.07 -11.42 -13.37
N LYS A 53 15.06 -10.55 -14.38
CA LYS A 53 14.37 -10.74 -15.67
C LYS A 53 12.91 -11.19 -15.49
N SER A 54 12.31 -10.83 -14.38
CA SER A 54 10.98 -11.23 -13.94
C SER A 54 10.48 -10.29 -12.85
N GLY A 55 9.17 -10.09 -12.76
CA GLY A 55 8.56 -9.29 -11.70
C GLY A 55 7.46 -8.38 -12.21
N HIS A 56 6.93 -7.53 -11.32
CA HIS A 56 5.76 -6.71 -11.58
C HIS A 56 6.09 -5.22 -11.40
N PRO A 57 6.75 -4.57 -12.38
CA PRO A 57 7.16 -3.17 -12.23
C PRO A 57 5.96 -2.21 -12.23
N GLY A 58 4.94 -2.45 -13.07
CA GLY A 58 3.86 -1.50 -13.26
C GLY A 58 3.11 -1.14 -11.96
N GLY A 59 2.58 -2.14 -11.27
CA GLY A 59 1.87 -1.94 -10.00
C GLY A 59 2.79 -1.64 -8.81
N SER A 60 4.12 -1.85 -8.96
CA SER A 60 5.12 -1.43 -7.99
C SER A 60 5.42 0.06 -8.10
N LEU A 61 5.55 0.56 -9.34
CA LEU A 61 5.79 1.97 -9.60
C LEU A 61 4.60 2.87 -9.21
N SER A 62 3.35 2.37 -9.32
CA SER A 62 2.15 3.14 -8.95
C SER A 62 2.09 3.51 -7.47
N ILE A 63 2.64 2.69 -6.57
CA ILE A 63 2.58 2.90 -5.11
C ILE A 63 3.86 3.46 -4.49
N SER A 64 4.84 3.87 -5.30
CA SER A 64 6.15 4.32 -4.79
C SER A 64 6.05 5.57 -3.94
N ASP A 65 5.16 6.52 -4.27
CA ASP A 65 4.94 7.76 -3.53
C ASP A 65 4.29 7.45 -2.16
N LEU A 66 3.28 6.60 -2.15
CA LEU A 66 2.65 6.14 -0.91
C LEU A 66 3.66 5.46 0.02
N LEU A 67 4.47 4.53 -0.51
CA LEU A 67 5.46 3.82 0.30
C LEU A 67 6.56 4.75 0.83
N ALA A 68 6.95 5.76 0.05
CA ALA A 68 7.86 6.80 0.52
C ALA A 68 7.25 7.54 1.72
N TYR A 69 5.98 7.97 1.62
CA TYR A 69 5.32 8.66 2.72
C TYR A 69 5.18 7.76 3.96
N LEU A 70 4.68 6.54 3.79
CA LEU A 70 4.45 5.60 4.89
C LEU A 70 5.73 5.28 5.66
N TYR A 71 6.82 4.93 4.98
CA TYR A 71 8.05 4.47 5.64
C TYR A 71 8.96 5.60 6.13
N PHE A 72 8.88 6.80 5.56
CA PHE A 72 9.83 7.88 5.89
C PHE A 72 9.23 9.01 6.73
N ASP A 73 7.90 9.03 6.87
CA ASP A 73 7.23 10.07 7.67
C ASP A 73 6.13 9.53 8.60
N HIS A 74 5.23 8.66 8.12
CA HIS A 74 3.95 8.37 8.77
C HIS A 74 3.99 7.22 9.77
N MET A 75 4.57 6.07 9.38
CA MET A 75 4.53 4.86 10.18
C MET A 75 5.58 4.86 11.31
N ASN A 76 5.18 4.40 12.48
CA ASN A 76 6.09 4.10 13.58
C ASN A 76 6.82 2.77 13.30
N VAL A 77 7.95 2.83 12.61
CA VAL A 77 8.80 1.69 12.27
C VAL A 77 10.28 2.01 12.49
N ASP A 78 11.01 1.06 13.07
CA ASP A 78 12.45 1.17 13.34
C ASP A 78 13.21 0.00 12.69
N PRO A 79 14.05 0.24 11.68
CA PRO A 79 14.89 -0.79 11.06
C PRO A 79 15.83 -1.50 12.05
N ALA A 80 16.29 -0.80 13.10
CA ALA A 80 17.14 -1.40 14.12
C ALA A 80 16.38 -2.38 15.03
N ASN A 81 15.03 -2.27 15.08
CA ASN A 81 14.17 -3.17 15.82
C ASN A 81 12.94 -3.61 14.99
N PRO A 82 13.16 -4.40 13.92
CA PRO A 82 12.09 -4.78 12.97
C PRO A 82 11.02 -5.68 13.59
N LYS A 83 11.27 -6.23 14.76
CA LYS A 83 10.35 -7.11 15.51
C LYS A 83 9.66 -6.41 16.67
N ASN A 84 9.81 -5.09 16.82
CA ASN A 84 9.10 -4.34 17.88
C ASN A 84 7.59 -4.65 17.81
N PRO A 85 6.99 -5.18 18.90
CA PRO A 85 5.56 -5.54 18.89
C PRO A 85 4.63 -4.33 18.82
N ASP A 86 5.12 -3.13 19.13
CA ASP A 86 4.35 -1.89 19.17
C ASP A 86 4.49 -1.04 17.90
N ARG A 87 5.25 -1.51 16.89
CA ARG A 87 5.35 -0.82 15.59
C ARG A 87 4.08 -0.92 14.77
N ASP A 88 3.85 0.01 13.87
CA ASP A 88 2.79 -0.09 12.87
C ASP A 88 3.02 -1.29 11.93
N ARG A 89 1.96 -1.72 11.26
CA ARG A 89 1.95 -2.85 10.33
C ARG A 89 1.57 -2.40 8.93
N LEU A 90 2.31 -2.87 7.94
CA LEU A 90 1.95 -2.73 6.53
C LEU A 90 1.77 -4.10 5.88
N VAL A 91 0.58 -4.35 5.36
CA VAL A 91 0.28 -5.55 4.57
C VAL A 91 0.11 -5.16 3.11
N LEU A 92 1.09 -5.52 2.28
CA LEU A 92 0.96 -5.39 0.83
C LEU A 92 0.13 -6.56 0.31
N SER A 93 -1.21 -6.39 0.27
CA SER A 93 -2.15 -7.45 -0.12
C SER A 93 -1.96 -7.87 -1.59
N LYS A 94 -1.78 -6.90 -2.50
CA LYS A 94 -1.31 -7.16 -3.87
C LYS A 94 0.16 -7.56 -3.88
N GLY A 95 0.45 -8.75 -3.35
CA GLY A 95 1.81 -9.23 -3.05
C GLY A 95 2.75 -9.29 -4.26
N HIS A 96 2.22 -9.34 -5.49
CA HIS A 96 3.03 -9.25 -6.71
C HIS A 96 3.79 -7.93 -6.84
N CYS A 97 3.36 -6.86 -6.16
CA CYS A 97 4.10 -5.59 -6.09
C CYS A 97 5.22 -5.58 -5.04
N ALA A 98 5.68 -6.76 -4.60
CA ALA A 98 6.83 -6.93 -3.70
C ALA A 98 8.07 -6.10 -4.07
N PRO A 99 8.43 -5.88 -5.37
CA PRO A 99 9.58 -5.05 -5.71
C PRO A 99 9.54 -3.66 -5.08
N ALA A 100 8.36 -3.02 -5.00
CA ALA A 100 8.22 -1.70 -4.37
C ALA A 100 8.41 -1.77 -2.85
N LEU A 101 7.82 -2.78 -2.21
CA LEU A 101 7.98 -2.99 -0.76
C LEU A 101 9.44 -3.25 -0.41
N TYR A 102 10.13 -4.09 -1.18
CA TYR A 102 11.55 -4.39 -0.95
C TYR A 102 12.43 -3.16 -1.14
N ALA A 103 12.18 -2.38 -2.20
CA ALA A 103 12.90 -1.12 -2.42
C ALA A 103 12.68 -0.12 -1.28
N ALA A 104 11.44 0.01 -0.77
CA ALA A 104 11.13 0.86 0.37
C ALA A 104 11.82 0.39 1.67
N LEU A 105 11.78 -0.92 1.95
CA LEU A 105 12.42 -1.51 3.12
C LEU A 105 13.96 -1.38 3.06
N ALA A 106 14.57 -1.63 1.90
CA ALA A 106 16.00 -1.45 1.69
C ALA A 106 16.41 0.02 1.84
N GLU A 107 15.65 0.96 1.24
CA GLU A 107 15.89 2.40 1.34
C GLU A 107 15.74 2.89 2.78
N ARG A 108 14.82 2.31 3.54
CA ARG A 108 14.61 2.62 4.97
C ARG A 108 15.70 2.03 5.86
N GLY A 109 16.45 1.01 5.38
CA GLY A 109 17.56 0.38 6.09
C GLY A 109 17.23 -0.91 6.81
N PHE A 110 16.15 -1.62 6.47
CA PHE A 110 15.82 -2.93 7.03
C PHE A 110 16.79 -4.02 6.57
N PHE A 111 17.38 -3.87 5.40
CA PHE A 111 18.42 -4.74 4.84
C PHE A 111 19.24 -3.98 3.79
N ASP A 112 20.37 -4.58 3.37
CA ASP A 112 21.28 -3.95 2.41
C ASP A 112 20.62 -3.81 1.03
N LYS A 113 20.71 -2.62 0.43
CA LYS A 113 20.20 -2.31 -0.91
C LYS A 113 20.78 -3.24 -1.99
N ALA A 114 22.01 -3.71 -1.82
CA ALA A 114 22.64 -4.63 -2.76
C ALA A 114 21.82 -5.93 -2.96
N LEU A 115 20.97 -6.30 -2.00
CA LEU A 115 20.09 -7.46 -2.14
C LEU A 115 19.00 -7.27 -3.20
N LEU A 116 18.65 -6.03 -3.58
CA LEU A 116 17.62 -5.79 -4.61
C LEU A 116 17.96 -6.48 -5.93
N SER A 117 19.24 -6.50 -6.31
CA SER A 117 19.72 -7.19 -7.52
C SER A 117 19.61 -8.72 -7.46
N THR A 118 19.30 -9.28 -6.28
CA THR A 118 19.11 -10.74 -6.08
C THR A 118 17.64 -11.18 -6.08
N LEU A 119 16.70 -10.28 -6.41
CA LEU A 119 15.27 -10.59 -6.47
C LEU A 119 15.01 -11.89 -7.24
N ARG A 120 14.23 -12.81 -6.66
CA ARG A 120 13.82 -14.11 -7.25
C ARG A 120 14.98 -15.04 -7.60
N GLN A 121 16.21 -14.74 -7.20
CA GLN A 121 17.34 -15.66 -7.41
C GLN A 121 17.33 -16.77 -6.36
N HIS A 122 17.98 -17.90 -6.70
CA HIS A 122 18.18 -18.97 -5.75
C HIS A 122 18.99 -18.45 -4.53
N ASP A 123 18.62 -18.89 -3.35
CA ASP A 123 19.21 -18.46 -2.06
C ASP A 123 19.00 -16.98 -1.66
N SER A 124 18.30 -16.17 -2.48
CA SER A 124 17.90 -14.84 -2.06
C SER A 124 16.76 -14.85 -1.06
N ILE A 125 16.80 -13.97 -0.06
CA ILE A 125 15.64 -13.73 0.81
C ILE A 125 14.51 -13.00 0.07
N LEU A 126 14.81 -12.28 -1.02
CA LEU A 126 13.83 -11.48 -1.78
C LEU A 126 13.04 -12.35 -2.75
N GLN A 127 12.01 -12.98 -2.25
CA GLN A 127 11.11 -13.84 -2.99
C GLN A 127 10.22 -13.05 -3.96
N GLY A 128 9.56 -13.72 -4.90
CA GLY A 128 8.65 -13.09 -5.87
C GLY A 128 7.43 -12.42 -5.25
N HIS A 129 7.09 -12.81 -4.03
CA HIS A 129 6.05 -12.23 -3.17
C HIS A 129 6.60 -12.04 -1.76
N PRO A 130 6.02 -11.14 -0.94
CA PRO A 130 6.52 -10.89 0.42
C PRO A 130 6.55 -12.15 1.27
N ASP A 131 7.66 -12.35 1.98
CA ASP A 131 7.83 -13.45 2.94
C ASP A 131 8.20 -12.89 4.33
N MET A 132 7.24 -12.94 5.26
CA MET A 132 7.41 -12.44 6.63
C MET A 132 8.41 -13.23 7.48
N LYS A 133 8.76 -14.45 7.06
CA LYS A 133 9.67 -15.31 7.83
C LYS A 133 11.13 -14.94 7.61
N HIS A 134 11.47 -14.51 6.41
CA HIS A 134 12.86 -14.31 6.00
C HIS A 134 13.23 -12.85 5.73
N ILE A 135 12.25 -11.97 5.45
CA ILE A 135 12.52 -10.59 5.06
C ILE A 135 12.22 -9.64 6.23
N PRO A 136 13.24 -8.97 6.79
CA PRO A 136 13.04 -7.99 7.86
C PRO A 136 12.10 -6.86 7.42
N GLY A 137 11.13 -6.51 8.26
CA GLY A 137 10.15 -5.45 7.98
C GLY A 137 8.91 -5.89 7.20
N VAL A 138 8.85 -7.11 6.68
CA VAL A 138 7.64 -7.68 6.09
C VAL A 138 6.72 -8.22 7.17
N ASP A 139 5.47 -7.73 7.20
CA ASP A 139 4.48 -8.08 8.23
C ASP A 139 3.66 -9.32 7.91
N MET A 140 3.43 -9.61 6.63
CA MET A 140 2.62 -10.73 6.17
C MET A 140 3.15 -11.29 4.85
N SER A 141 3.25 -12.61 4.77
CA SER A 141 3.45 -13.29 3.49
C SER A 141 2.17 -13.21 2.68
N THR A 142 2.23 -12.61 1.48
CA THR A 142 1.09 -12.38 0.60
C THR A 142 1.37 -12.91 -0.80
N GLY A 143 0.36 -12.87 -1.69
CA GLY A 143 0.48 -13.37 -3.07
C GLY A 143 -0.83 -13.96 -3.58
N SER A 144 -1.60 -14.67 -2.73
CA SER A 144 -2.99 -15.01 -3.01
C SER A 144 -3.84 -13.75 -2.77
N LEU A 145 -4.40 -13.20 -3.86
CA LEU A 145 -5.14 -11.95 -3.82
C LEU A 145 -6.32 -12.01 -2.84
N GLY A 146 -6.62 -10.90 -2.17
CA GLY A 146 -7.65 -10.78 -1.15
C GLY A 146 -7.25 -11.26 0.25
N MET A 147 -6.34 -12.24 0.38
CA MET A 147 -5.95 -12.83 1.67
C MET A 147 -5.20 -11.85 2.57
N GLY A 148 -4.36 -11.00 1.99
CA GLY A 148 -3.57 -10.02 2.75
C GLY A 148 -4.44 -9.04 3.53
N PHE A 149 -5.51 -8.55 2.94
CA PHE A 149 -6.43 -7.62 3.61
C PHE A 149 -7.14 -8.28 4.81
N SER A 150 -7.56 -9.55 4.67
CA SER A 150 -8.13 -10.30 5.79
C SER A 150 -7.14 -10.47 6.95
N ALA A 151 -5.86 -10.74 6.64
CA ALA A 151 -4.81 -10.81 7.66
C ALA A 151 -4.60 -9.44 8.34
N ALA A 152 -4.63 -8.34 7.59
CA ALA A 152 -4.54 -6.99 8.13
C ALA A 152 -5.70 -6.67 9.09
N CYS A 153 -6.92 -7.10 8.79
CA CYS A 153 -8.06 -7.00 9.71
C CYS A 153 -7.79 -7.74 11.02
N GLY A 154 -7.23 -8.96 10.94
CA GLY A 154 -6.81 -9.73 12.12
C GLY A 154 -5.75 -9.02 12.97
N MET A 155 -4.74 -8.41 12.34
CA MET A 155 -3.71 -7.63 13.03
C MET A 155 -4.30 -6.39 13.73
N ALA A 156 -5.20 -5.67 13.07
CA ALA A 156 -5.87 -4.51 13.65
C ALA A 156 -6.75 -4.90 14.83
N LEU A 157 -7.48 -6.02 14.74
CA LEU A 157 -8.27 -6.55 15.85
C LEU A 157 -7.37 -6.97 17.02
N ALA A 158 -6.25 -7.67 16.75
CA ALA A 158 -5.29 -8.07 17.77
C ALA A 158 -4.77 -6.86 18.55
N ALA A 159 -4.41 -5.75 17.89
CA ALA A 159 -4.02 -4.52 18.57
C ALA A 159 -5.09 -4.04 19.56
N LYS A 160 -6.37 -4.03 19.14
CA LYS A 160 -7.48 -3.60 20.02
C LYS A 160 -7.68 -4.55 21.21
N LEU A 161 -7.54 -5.85 21.00
CA LEU A 161 -7.69 -6.86 22.07
C LEU A 161 -6.54 -6.79 23.09
N ASP A 162 -5.33 -6.52 22.59
CA ASP A 162 -4.11 -6.42 23.42
C ASP A 162 -3.92 -5.03 24.04
N GLY A 163 -4.82 -4.07 23.76
CA GLY A 163 -4.71 -2.68 24.24
C GLY A 163 -3.49 -1.95 23.68
N LYS A 164 -3.12 -2.25 22.42
CA LYS A 164 -2.00 -1.65 21.69
C LYS A 164 -2.48 -0.50 20.80
N ASP A 165 -1.63 0.49 20.62
CA ASP A 165 -1.94 1.70 19.82
C ASP A 165 -1.48 1.63 18.36
N TYR A 166 -0.79 0.54 17.96
CA TYR A 166 -0.31 0.44 16.59
C TYR A 166 -1.45 0.37 15.56
N ARG A 167 -1.17 0.92 14.41
CA ARG A 167 -2.09 0.94 13.27
C ARG A 167 -1.69 -0.10 12.23
N THR A 168 -2.67 -0.51 11.45
CA THR A 168 -2.47 -1.45 10.34
C THR A 168 -2.91 -0.81 9.04
N TYR A 169 -2.01 -0.80 8.06
CA TYR A 169 -2.23 -0.32 6.70
C TYR A 169 -2.25 -1.51 5.76
N ALA A 170 -3.22 -1.58 4.85
CA ALA A 170 -3.31 -2.63 3.85
C ALA A 170 -3.40 -2.01 2.46
N ILE A 171 -2.49 -2.37 1.55
CA ILE A 171 -2.52 -1.92 0.16
C ILE A 171 -3.12 -3.01 -0.71
N VAL A 172 -4.26 -2.70 -1.34
CA VAL A 172 -5.03 -3.57 -2.22
C VAL A 172 -5.04 -2.99 -3.63
N GLY A 173 -5.01 -3.82 -4.67
CA GLY A 173 -5.19 -3.37 -6.05
C GLY A 173 -6.66 -3.31 -6.44
N ASP A 174 -6.98 -2.50 -7.44
CA ASP A 174 -8.32 -2.42 -8.02
C ASP A 174 -8.79 -3.77 -8.61
N GLY A 175 -7.97 -4.44 -9.41
CA GLY A 175 -8.26 -5.79 -9.89
C GLY A 175 -8.29 -6.83 -8.74
N GLU A 176 -7.50 -6.66 -7.68
CA GLU A 176 -7.58 -7.51 -6.49
C GLU A 176 -8.94 -7.38 -5.79
N SER A 177 -9.59 -6.22 -5.87
CA SER A 177 -10.90 -6.00 -5.26
C SER A 177 -12.04 -6.80 -5.93
N GLU A 178 -11.78 -7.50 -7.02
CA GLU A 178 -12.70 -8.46 -7.63
C GLU A 178 -12.83 -9.73 -6.78
N GLU A 179 -11.87 -10.02 -5.90
CA GLU A 179 -11.95 -11.13 -4.96
C GLU A 179 -13.02 -10.88 -3.88
N GLY A 180 -13.94 -11.85 -3.73
CA GLY A 180 -15.00 -11.77 -2.70
C GLY A 180 -14.47 -11.60 -1.28
N GLN A 181 -13.29 -12.16 -1.01
CA GLN A 181 -12.56 -12.05 0.26
C GLN A 181 -12.33 -10.59 0.72
N ILE A 182 -12.12 -9.66 -0.21
CA ILE A 182 -11.97 -8.22 0.13
C ILE A 182 -13.26 -7.70 0.78
N TRP A 183 -14.42 -8.01 0.22
CA TRP A 183 -15.71 -7.54 0.72
C TRP A 183 -16.13 -8.23 2.01
N GLU A 184 -15.81 -9.51 2.17
CA GLU A 184 -15.96 -10.23 3.45
C GLU A 184 -15.12 -9.58 4.55
N ALA A 185 -13.86 -9.23 4.25
CA ALA A 185 -12.99 -8.52 5.19
C ALA A 185 -13.50 -7.10 5.50
N CYS A 186 -14.12 -6.40 4.54
CA CYS A 186 -14.77 -5.11 4.78
C CYS A 186 -15.90 -5.23 5.80
N MET A 187 -16.78 -6.24 5.67
CA MET A 187 -17.86 -6.49 6.64
C MET A 187 -17.28 -6.75 8.04
N PHE A 188 -16.23 -7.55 8.13
CA PHE A 188 -15.55 -7.83 9.39
C PHE A 188 -14.94 -6.56 10.02
N ALA A 189 -14.21 -5.78 9.23
CA ALA A 189 -13.56 -4.55 9.71
C ALA A 189 -14.57 -3.54 10.27
N ALA A 190 -15.69 -3.35 9.57
CA ALA A 190 -16.77 -2.47 10.00
C ALA A 190 -17.47 -3.01 11.25
N HIS A 191 -17.79 -4.31 11.30
CA HIS A 191 -18.44 -4.93 12.44
C HIS A 191 -17.65 -4.74 13.75
N TYR A 192 -16.33 -4.93 13.69
CA TYR A 192 -15.46 -4.76 14.86
C TYR A 192 -14.98 -3.31 15.05
N ALA A 193 -15.47 -2.36 14.24
CA ALA A 193 -15.12 -0.94 14.32
C ALA A 193 -13.59 -0.74 14.38
N LEU A 194 -12.87 -1.31 13.41
CA LEU A 194 -11.39 -1.31 13.38
C LEU A 194 -10.87 0.07 12.96
N ASP A 195 -10.97 1.06 13.84
CA ASP A 195 -10.54 2.44 13.61
C ASP A 195 -9.01 2.63 13.57
N ASN A 196 -8.27 1.57 13.86
CA ASN A 196 -6.83 1.46 13.66
C ASN A 196 -6.44 0.75 12.35
N LEU A 197 -7.41 0.48 11.47
CA LEU A 197 -7.20 -0.10 10.13
C LEU A 197 -7.43 0.96 9.06
N CYS A 198 -6.48 1.06 8.11
CA CYS A 198 -6.62 1.85 6.90
C CYS A 198 -6.44 0.94 5.68
N LEU A 199 -7.51 0.76 4.90
CA LEU A 199 -7.46 0.16 3.57
C LEU A 199 -7.03 1.22 2.56
N ILE A 200 -6.01 0.93 1.76
CA ILE A 200 -5.55 1.80 0.68
C ILE A 200 -5.72 1.05 -0.64
N LEU A 201 -6.62 1.54 -1.49
CA LEU A 201 -6.91 0.95 -2.79
C LEU A 201 -6.10 1.66 -3.87
N ASP A 202 -5.14 0.95 -4.48
CA ASP A 202 -4.40 1.42 -5.65
C ASP A 202 -5.28 1.30 -6.90
N SER A 203 -6.01 2.37 -7.20
CA SER A 203 -6.93 2.47 -8.34
C SER A 203 -6.18 2.97 -9.57
N ASN A 204 -5.44 2.07 -10.23
CA ASN A 204 -4.67 2.39 -11.44
C ASN A 204 -5.39 2.02 -12.75
N GLY A 205 -6.59 1.43 -12.65
CA GLY A 205 -7.46 1.10 -13.78
C GLY A 205 -7.06 -0.12 -14.60
N LEU A 206 -5.95 -0.79 -14.28
CA LEU A 206 -5.40 -1.86 -15.09
C LEU A 206 -5.05 -3.12 -14.28
N GLN A 207 -5.49 -4.26 -14.76
CA GLN A 207 -5.07 -5.58 -14.28
C GLN A 207 -4.33 -6.37 -15.38
N ILE A 208 -3.98 -7.64 -15.12
CA ILE A 208 -3.17 -8.46 -16.04
C ILE A 208 -3.85 -8.67 -17.41
N ASP A 209 -5.18 -8.76 -17.43
CA ASP A 209 -5.96 -9.10 -18.61
C ASP A 209 -6.49 -7.86 -19.37
N GLY A 210 -6.27 -6.64 -18.83
CA GLY A 210 -6.73 -5.42 -19.48
C GLY A 210 -7.21 -4.34 -18.50
N PRO A 211 -8.01 -3.38 -19.01
CA PRO A 211 -8.69 -2.42 -18.16
C PRO A 211 -9.63 -3.10 -17.16
N VAL A 212 -9.54 -2.76 -15.89
CA VAL A 212 -10.37 -3.34 -14.81
C VAL A 212 -11.86 -3.21 -15.15
N ALA A 213 -12.27 -2.08 -15.72
CA ALA A 213 -13.67 -1.83 -16.10
C ALA A 213 -14.19 -2.79 -17.21
N GLU A 214 -13.30 -3.35 -18.02
CA GLU A 214 -13.65 -4.26 -19.13
C GLU A 214 -13.61 -5.73 -18.69
N VAL A 215 -12.87 -6.06 -17.61
CA VAL A 215 -12.75 -7.45 -17.12
C VAL A 215 -13.96 -7.79 -16.25
N ILE A 216 -14.16 -7.12 -15.10
CA ILE A 216 -15.34 -7.33 -14.24
C ILE A 216 -15.98 -6.00 -13.81
N GLY A 217 -15.20 -4.91 -13.70
CA GLY A 217 -15.70 -3.59 -13.36
C GLY A 217 -16.16 -3.45 -11.89
N PRO A 218 -15.27 -3.63 -10.90
CA PRO A 218 -15.66 -3.59 -9.49
C PRO A 218 -16.02 -2.19 -8.96
N ALA A 219 -15.78 -1.11 -9.71
CA ALA A 219 -16.22 0.25 -9.34
C ALA A 219 -17.77 0.37 -9.31
N PRO A 220 -18.33 1.40 -8.61
CA PRO A 220 -17.64 2.44 -7.85
C PRO A 220 -17.13 1.92 -6.48
N PHE A 221 -15.87 2.16 -6.19
CA PHE A 221 -15.23 1.69 -4.95
C PHE A 221 -15.73 2.47 -3.74
N GLU A 222 -15.83 3.80 -3.86
CA GLU A 222 -16.21 4.71 -2.79
C GLU A 222 -17.58 4.33 -2.21
N ALA A 223 -18.60 4.25 -3.07
CA ALA A 223 -19.95 3.95 -2.65
C ALA A 223 -20.08 2.55 -2.00
N LYS A 224 -19.30 1.57 -2.49
CA LYS A 224 -19.28 0.22 -1.90
C LYS A 224 -18.62 0.25 -0.52
N LEU A 225 -17.46 0.89 -0.38
CA LEU A 225 -16.74 0.98 0.89
C LEU A 225 -17.54 1.79 1.93
N GLU A 226 -18.20 2.87 1.51
CA GLU A 226 -19.14 3.63 2.36
C GLU A 226 -20.30 2.75 2.82
N ALA A 227 -20.91 1.96 1.92
CA ALA A 227 -21.99 1.03 2.25
C ALA A 227 -21.55 -0.05 3.25
N PHE A 228 -20.26 -0.45 3.25
CA PHE A 228 -19.69 -1.32 4.28
C PHE A 228 -19.35 -0.59 5.59
N GLY A 229 -19.55 0.73 5.69
CA GLY A 229 -19.34 1.50 6.92
C GLY A 229 -17.93 2.03 7.12
N PHE A 230 -17.13 2.17 6.05
CA PHE A 230 -15.83 2.83 6.08
C PHE A 230 -15.95 4.35 6.02
N PHE A 231 -15.01 5.05 6.64
CA PHE A 231 -14.73 6.44 6.31
C PHE A 231 -13.90 6.45 5.04
N VAL A 232 -14.43 6.99 3.94
CA VAL A 232 -13.83 6.91 2.61
C VAL A 232 -13.31 8.27 2.15
N GLN A 233 -12.14 8.27 1.53
CA GLN A 233 -11.52 9.42 0.89
C GLN A 233 -10.99 9.01 -0.49
N THR A 234 -11.04 9.92 -1.46
CA THR A 234 -10.46 9.73 -2.80
C THR A 234 -9.40 10.80 -3.03
N ILE A 235 -8.22 10.40 -3.47
CA ILE A 235 -7.07 11.28 -3.65
C ILE A 235 -6.33 11.01 -4.96
N ASP A 236 -5.51 11.97 -5.39
CA ASP A 236 -4.39 11.70 -6.30
C ASP A 236 -3.28 11.00 -5.52
N GLY A 237 -2.98 9.74 -5.87
CA GLY A 237 -1.99 8.92 -5.20
C GLY A 237 -0.54 9.30 -5.51
N HIS A 238 -0.32 10.36 -6.30
CA HIS A 238 1.00 10.93 -6.60
C HIS A 238 1.22 12.32 -6.00
N ASP A 239 0.22 12.85 -5.29
CA ASP A 239 0.27 14.11 -4.58
C ASP A 239 0.55 13.85 -3.09
N PHE A 240 1.74 14.23 -2.63
CA PHE A 240 2.17 14.00 -1.24
C PHE A 240 1.33 14.76 -0.22
N GLU A 241 0.80 15.95 -0.56
CA GLU A 241 -0.05 16.72 0.35
C GLU A 241 -1.40 16.03 0.54
N GLN A 242 -1.98 15.48 -0.54
CA GLN A 242 -3.20 14.71 -0.45
C GLN A 242 -2.99 13.38 0.28
N ILE A 243 -1.85 12.69 0.08
CA ILE A 243 -1.49 11.47 0.81
C ILE A 243 -1.40 11.76 2.31
N GLU A 244 -0.69 12.84 2.70
CA GLU A 244 -0.58 13.26 4.09
C GLU A 244 -1.93 13.55 4.72
N ASP A 245 -2.71 14.43 4.11
CA ASP A 245 -4.02 14.84 4.60
C ASP A 245 -4.95 13.63 4.78
N ALA A 246 -5.00 12.74 3.79
CA ALA A 246 -5.85 11.56 3.86
C ALA A 246 -5.44 10.59 4.97
N LEU A 247 -4.14 10.35 5.17
CA LEU A 247 -3.66 9.45 6.20
C LEU A 247 -3.82 10.04 7.61
N GLU A 248 -3.62 11.35 7.78
CA GLU A 248 -3.87 12.01 9.07
C GLU A 248 -5.38 12.03 9.40
N LYS A 249 -6.26 12.28 8.43
CA LYS A 249 -7.71 12.15 8.62
C LYS A 249 -8.09 10.72 8.99
N ALA A 250 -7.55 9.72 8.30
CA ALA A 250 -7.78 8.30 8.62
C ALA A 250 -7.33 7.94 10.05
N LYS A 251 -6.25 8.54 10.53
CA LYS A 251 -5.74 8.36 11.89
C LYS A 251 -6.67 8.97 12.95
N ALA A 252 -7.32 10.07 12.61
CA ALA A 252 -8.25 10.78 13.50
C ALA A 252 -9.63 10.12 13.62
N VAL A 253 -10.04 9.30 12.64
CA VAL A 253 -11.33 8.58 12.65
C VAL A 253 -11.41 7.64 13.85
N LYS A 254 -12.58 7.62 14.50
CA LYS A 254 -12.89 6.73 15.62
C LYS A 254 -14.18 5.94 15.35
N GLY A 255 -14.15 4.67 15.74
CA GLY A 255 -15.31 3.79 15.69
C GLY A 255 -15.65 3.23 14.30
N ALA A 256 -14.86 3.52 13.28
CA ALA A 256 -14.99 2.96 11.93
C ALA A 256 -13.64 2.77 11.28
N PRO A 257 -13.43 1.74 10.41
CA PRO A 257 -12.25 1.64 9.58
C PRO A 257 -12.21 2.76 8.54
N SER A 258 -11.01 3.09 8.06
CA SER A 258 -10.82 4.08 6.99
C SER A 258 -10.44 3.40 5.69
N ALA A 259 -10.85 4.00 4.56
CA ALA A 259 -10.42 3.61 3.23
C ALA A 259 -9.98 4.84 2.42
N ILE A 260 -8.88 4.69 1.70
CA ILE A 260 -8.35 5.70 0.78
C ILE A 260 -8.33 5.09 -0.62
N VAL A 261 -9.16 5.61 -1.52
CA VAL A 261 -9.13 5.29 -2.94
C VAL A 261 -8.10 6.19 -3.59
N MET A 262 -6.96 5.62 -3.98
CA MET A 262 -5.86 6.35 -4.60
C MET A 262 -5.95 6.23 -6.11
N ASN A 263 -6.25 7.31 -6.82
CA ASN A 263 -6.10 7.39 -8.26
C ASN A 263 -4.62 7.45 -8.60
N THR A 264 -4.12 6.42 -9.27
CA THR A 264 -2.70 6.28 -9.59
C THR A 264 -2.49 5.95 -11.07
N VAL A 265 -1.22 6.00 -11.48
CA VAL A 265 -0.80 5.61 -12.83
C VAL A 265 0.05 4.36 -12.73
N LYS A 266 -0.43 3.25 -13.33
CA LYS A 266 0.37 2.02 -13.45
C LYS A 266 1.63 2.32 -14.25
N GLY A 267 2.82 2.00 -13.70
CA GLY A 267 4.10 2.30 -14.36
C GLY A 267 4.61 3.73 -14.16
N LYS A 268 4.08 4.46 -13.16
CA LYS A 268 4.39 5.86 -12.87
C LYS A 268 5.88 6.16 -12.86
N GLY A 269 6.25 7.17 -13.64
CA GLY A 269 7.62 7.68 -13.70
C GLY A 269 8.40 7.22 -14.92
N VAL A 270 7.92 6.22 -15.66
CA VAL A 270 8.55 5.70 -16.89
C VAL A 270 7.55 5.79 -18.04
N SER A 271 7.81 6.68 -18.99
CA SER A 271 6.84 7.08 -20.02
C SER A 271 6.27 5.91 -20.82
N PHE A 272 7.12 4.96 -21.21
CA PHE A 272 6.71 3.78 -21.99
C PHE A 272 6.06 2.66 -21.14
N MET A 273 6.05 2.81 -19.81
CA MET A 273 5.39 1.90 -18.88
C MET A 273 4.02 2.45 -18.42
N GLU A 274 3.86 3.77 -18.40
CA GLU A 274 2.64 4.41 -17.90
C GLU A 274 1.40 3.95 -18.67
N ASN A 275 0.39 3.48 -17.91
CA ASN A 275 -0.90 3.00 -18.44
C ASN A 275 -0.79 1.86 -19.47
N GLN A 276 0.25 1.01 -19.35
CA GLN A 276 0.43 -0.14 -20.23
C GLN A 276 0.26 -1.46 -19.48
N VAL A 277 -0.73 -2.27 -19.88
CA VAL A 277 -1.02 -3.61 -19.32
C VAL A 277 0.20 -4.52 -19.37
N LYS A 278 1.00 -4.45 -20.43
CA LYS A 278 2.22 -5.25 -20.62
C LYS A 278 3.13 -5.27 -19.39
N TRP A 279 3.24 -4.13 -18.69
CA TRP A 279 4.13 -3.98 -17.55
C TRP A 279 3.52 -4.47 -16.23
N HIS A 280 2.36 -5.12 -16.28
CA HIS A 280 1.83 -5.81 -15.11
C HIS A 280 2.82 -6.87 -14.61
N GLY A 281 3.32 -7.72 -15.49
CA GLY A 281 4.18 -8.86 -15.13
C GLY A 281 5.42 -9.05 -16.02
N SER A 282 5.84 -8.03 -16.75
CA SER A 282 7.02 -8.09 -17.62
C SER A 282 8.15 -7.24 -17.05
N ALA A 283 9.36 -7.82 -16.98
CA ALA A 283 10.57 -7.08 -16.61
C ALA A 283 11.14 -6.30 -17.82
N PRO A 284 11.80 -5.14 -17.60
CA PRO A 284 12.50 -4.43 -18.66
C PRO A 284 13.75 -5.22 -19.12
N ASN A 285 14.03 -5.18 -20.41
CA ASN A 285 15.34 -5.60 -20.95
C ASN A 285 16.41 -4.53 -20.67
N ASP A 286 17.67 -4.79 -21.08
CA ASP A 286 18.80 -3.90 -20.78
C ASP A 286 18.58 -2.48 -21.31
N GLU A 287 18.17 -2.33 -22.58
CA GLU A 287 17.87 -1.03 -23.21
C GLU A 287 16.72 -0.29 -22.52
N GLN A 288 15.66 -1.02 -22.20
CA GLN A 288 14.48 -0.46 -21.51
C GLN A 288 14.83 -0.06 -20.08
N TYR A 289 15.68 -0.83 -19.40
CA TYR A 289 16.14 -0.51 -18.06
C TYR A 289 16.96 0.79 -18.06
N GLU A 290 17.93 0.92 -18.96
CA GLU A 290 18.76 2.13 -19.09
C GLU A 290 17.88 3.37 -19.40
N ALA A 291 16.94 3.23 -20.32
CA ALA A 291 16.01 4.31 -20.66
C ALA A 291 15.12 4.71 -19.47
N ALA A 292 14.56 3.72 -18.74
CA ALA A 292 13.71 3.99 -17.58
C ALA A 292 14.48 4.66 -16.44
N VAL A 293 15.70 4.22 -16.16
CA VAL A 293 16.58 4.83 -15.17
C VAL A 293 16.90 6.28 -15.55
N ALA A 294 17.25 6.53 -16.81
CA ALA A 294 17.53 7.86 -17.31
C ALA A 294 16.33 8.81 -17.16
N GLU A 295 15.11 8.35 -17.50
CA GLU A 295 13.88 9.14 -17.32
C GLU A 295 13.63 9.50 -15.83
N ILE A 296 13.80 8.54 -14.91
CA ILE A 296 13.58 8.80 -13.49
C ILE A 296 14.65 9.76 -12.95
N LEU A 297 15.91 9.62 -13.35
CA LEU A 297 16.99 10.51 -12.90
C LEU A 297 16.86 11.92 -13.45
N ALA A 298 16.32 12.09 -14.66
CA ALA A 298 16.14 13.40 -15.30
C ALA A 298 15.00 14.24 -14.69
N LYS A 299 14.07 13.61 -13.94
CA LYS A 299 13.01 14.34 -13.25
C LYS A 299 13.60 15.08 -12.06
N GLU A 300 13.40 16.41 -12.04
CA GLU A 300 13.73 17.22 -10.88
C GLU A 300 12.89 16.76 -9.67
N ASP A 301 13.51 16.73 -8.52
CA ASP A 301 12.87 16.32 -7.27
C ASP A 301 11.87 17.37 -6.80
#